data_3a95188334805b844455350d34eab53e
#
_entry.id   3a95188334805b844455350d34eab53e
#
_cell.length_a   1.000
_cell.length_b   1.000
_cell.length_c   1.000
_cell.angle_alpha   90.00
_cell.angle_beta   90.00
_cell.angle_gamma   90.00
#
_symmetry.space_group_name_H-M   'P 1'
#
loop_
_entity.id
_entity.type
_entity.pdbx_description
1 polymer ?
#
loop_
_entity_poly.entity_id
_entity_poly.type
_entity_poly.pdbx_seq_one_letter_code
_entity_poly.pdbx_strand_id
1 'polypeptide(L)'
;MENIKEETISYFIKEADTARKDYNNRIKNLTNKFFKDNHIPLKVGDRVMVANGKVGTIISLYTEMYKYIHHYDYTPMIRIELDENKYSGYVASLINIKKI
;
A
#
# COMPACT_ATOMS: atom_id res chain seq x y z
N MET A 1 -11.57 39.32 -2.10
CA MET A 1 -11.98 37.96 -1.68
C MET A 1 -12.08 37.92 -0.16
N GLU A 2 -13.19 37.48 0.34
CA GLU A 2 -13.37 37.35 1.78
C GLU A 2 -12.52 36.18 2.30
N ASN A 3 -12.02 36.33 3.50
CA ASN A 3 -11.28 35.27 4.14
C ASN A 3 -12.22 34.12 4.52
N ILE A 4 -11.83 32.94 4.18
CA ILE A 4 -12.57 31.74 4.54
C ILE A 4 -12.36 31.48 6.03
N LYS A 5 -13.45 31.21 6.73
CA LYS A 5 -13.41 30.97 8.17
C LYS A 5 -12.58 29.72 8.46
N GLU A 6 -11.78 29.78 9.50
CA GLU A 6 -10.94 28.69 9.97
C GLU A 6 -11.77 27.42 10.24
N GLU A 7 -12.97 27.59 10.78
CA GLU A 7 -13.89 26.49 11.04
C GLU A 7 -14.25 25.71 9.78
N THR A 8 -14.44 26.43 8.67
CA THR A 8 -14.77 25.82 7.39
C THR A 8 -13.62 24.97 6.88
N ILE A 9 -12.40 25.45 7.04
CA ILE A 9 -11.19 24.71 6.65
C ILE A 9 -11.02 23.47 7.52
N SER A 10 -11.22 23.62 8.83
CA SER A 10 -11.13 22.49 9.76
C SER A 10 -12.13 21.38 9.44
N TYR A 11 -13.35 21.78 9.08
CA TYR A 11 -14.38 20.83 8.67
C TYR A 11 -13.95 20.06 7.40
N PHE A 12 -13.44 20.78 6.41
CA PHE A 12 -12.97 20.16 5.18
C PHE A 12 -11.85 19.15 5.46
N ILE A 13 -10.88 19.52 6.29
CA ILE A 13 -9.77 18.63 6.65
C ILE A 13 -10.28 17.35 7.30
N LYS A 14 -11.23 17.48 8.20
CA LYS A 14 -11.83 16.34 8.90
C LYS A 14 -12.55 15.41 7.94
N GLU A 15 -13.34 15.97 7.01
CA GLU A 15 -14.08 15.17 6.03
C GLU A 15 -13.12 14.49 5.03
N ALA A 16 -12.08 15.21 4.60
CA ALA A 16 -11.08 14.65 3.71
C ALA A 16 -10.32 13.49 4.38
N ASP A 17 -10.01 13.62 5.65
CA ASP A 17 -9.33 12.59 6.42
C ASP A 17 -10.18 11.33 6.56
N THR A 18 -11.48 11.52 6.84
CA THR A 18 -12.44 10.42 6.92
C THR A 18 -12.56 9.70 5.57
N ALA A 19 -12.67 10.45 4.48
CA ALA A 19 -12.75 9.89 3.14
C ALA A 19 -11.50 9.09 2.77
N ARG A 20 -10.33 9.58 3.18
CA ARG A 20 -9.07 8.87 2.95
C ARG A 20 -9.01 7.54 3.69
N LYS A 21 -9.45 7.54 4.95
CA LYS A 21 -9.50 6.32 5.76
C LYS A 21 -10.46 5.30 5.16
N ASP A 22 -11.62 5.74 4.70
CA ASP A 22 -12.58 4.87 4.03
C ASP A 22 -12.00 4.25 2.76
N TYR A 23 -11.34 5.09 1.95
CA TYR A 23 -10.71 4.64 0.72
C TYR A 23 -9.66 3.57 1.02
N ASN A 24 -8.79 3.83 1.99
CA ASN A 24 -7.74 2.89 2.37
C ASN A 24 -8.31 1.57 2.89
N ASN A 25 -9.38 1.62 3.67
CA ASN A 25 -10.04 0.42 4.17
C ASN A 25 -10.64 -0.40 3.03
N ARG A 26 -11.24 0.26 2.04
CA ARG A 26 -11.79 -0.43 0.87
C ARG A 26 -10.69 -1.11 0.06
N ILE A 27 -9.58 -0.43 -0.16
CA ILE A 27 -8.44 -1.01 -0.88
C ILE A 27 -7.85 -2.18 -0.10
N LYS A 28 -7.72 -2.05 1.21
CA LYS A 28 -7.24 -3.13 2.07
C LYS A 28 -8.14 -4.38 1.95
N ASN A 29 -9.45 -4.18 2.02
CA ASN A 29 -10.41 -5.28 1.93
C ASN A 29 -10.38 -5.93 0.55
N LEU A 30 -10.28 -5.14 -0.51
CA LEU A 30 -10.15 -5.66 -1.87
C LEU A 30 -8.87 -6.46 -2.04
N THR A 31 -7.77 -5.98 -1.48
CA THR A 31 -6.48 -6.67 -1.54
C THR A 31 -6.55 -8.01 -0.82
N ASN A 32 -7.10 -8.02 0.39
CA ASN A 32 -7.27 -9.25 1.16
C ASN A 32 -8.14 -10.27 0.42
N LYS A 33 -9.22 -9.81 -0.18
CA LYS A 33 -10.10 -10.67 -0.97
C LYS A 33 -9.39 -11.22 -2.20
N PHE A 34 -8.62 -10.39 -2.88
CA PHE A 34 -7.85 -10.80 -4.06
C PHE A 34 -6.87 -11.92 -3.71
N PHE A 35 -6.11 -11.75 -2.62
CA PHE A 35 -5.17 -12.78 -2.18
C PHE A 35 -5.87 -14.10 -1.84
N LYS A 36 -7.00 -14.00 -1.16
CA LYS A 36 -7.78 -15.18 -0.77
C LYS A 36 -8.37 -15.90 -1.98
N ASP A 37 -9.05 -15.15 -2.85
CA ASP A 37 -9.80 -15.73 -3.98
C ASP A 37 -8.87 -16.36 -5.01
N ASN A 38 -7.65 -15.85 -5.13
CA ASN A 38 -6.68 -16.34 -6.11
C ASN A 38 -5.63 -17.27 -5.49
N HIS A 39 -5.79 -17.63 -4.23
CA HIS A 39 -4.87 -18.53 -3.50
C HIS A 39 -3.41 -18.11 -3.62
N ILE A 40 -3.14 -16.81 -3.52
CA ILE A 40 -1.79 -16.29 -3.61
C ILE A 40 -1.01 -16.67 -2.36
N PRO A 41 0.12 -17.39 -2.49
CA PRO A 41 0.81 -17.98 -1.34
C PRO A 41 1.79 -17.02 -0.66
N LEU A 42 1.41 -15.75 -0.52
CA LEU A 42 2.23 -14.75 0.14
C LEU A 42 1.56 -14.30 1.42
N LYS A 43 2.35 -14.12 2.47
CA LYS A 43 1.86 -13.62 3.76
C LYS A 43 2.96 -12.79 4.43
N VAL A 44 2.56 -12.00 5.41
CA VAL A 44 3.51 -11.24 6.24
C VAL A 44 4.51 -12.20 6.88
N GLY A 45 5.78 -11.83 6.80
CA GLY A 45 6.87 -12.68 7.27
C GLY A 45 7.55 -13.52 6.20
N ASP A 46 6.94 -13.64 5.03
CA ASP A 46 7.53 -14.43 3.94
C ASP A 46 8.77 -13.74 3.36
N ARG A 47 9.73 -14.56 2.96
CA ARG A 47 10.94 -14.12 2.29
C ARG A 47 10.70 -14.05 0.79
N VAL A 48 11.08 -12.94 0.18
CA VAL A 48 10.84 -12.70 -1.24
C VAL A 48 12.03 -12.04 -1.92
N MET A 49 12.10 -12.20 -3.23
CA MET A 49 13.03 -11.49 -4.10
C MET A 49 12.24 -10.49 -4.94
N VAL A 50 12.75 -9.27 -5.05
CA VAL A 50 12.13 -8.23 -5.89
C VAL A 50 12.84 -8.12 -7.23
N ALA A 51 12.29 -7.32 -8.15
CA ALA A 51 12.71 -7.27 -9.55
C ALA A 51 14.21 -7.02 -9.77
N ASN A 52 14.85 -6.26 -8.89
CA ASN A 52 16.29 -5.96 -9.02
C ASN A 52 17.21 -7.01 -8.37
N GLY A 53 16.65 -8.14 -7.94
CA GLY A 53 17.41 -9.21 -7.31
C GLY A 53 17.62 -9.07 -5.82
N LYS A 54 17.16 -7.97 -5.23
CA LYS A 54 17.27 -7.77 -3.78
C LYS A 54 16.27 -8.66 -3.04
N VAL A 55 16.64 -9.05 -1.83
CA VAL A 55 15.85 -9.95 -1.01
C VAL A 55 15.37 -9.22 0.23
N GLY A 56 14.18 -9.55 0.67
CA GLY A 56 13.59 -8.97 1.88
C GLY A 56 12.47 -9.80 2.45
N THR A 57 11.82 -9.22 3.45
CA THR A 57 10.72 -9.85 4.18
C THR A 57 9.46 -9.01 4.00
N ILE A 58 8.34 -9.66 3.70
CA ILE A 58 7.05 -8.97 3.57
C ILE A 58 6.62 -8.49 4.95
N ILE A 59 6.37 -7.18 5.06
CA ILE A 59 5.87 -6.58 6.31
C ILE A 59 4.41 -6.14 6.20
N SER A 60 3.89 -5.97 4.99
CA SER A 60 2.47 -5.67 4.77
C SER A 60 2.06 -6.10 3.38
N LEU A 61 0.89 -6.72 3.27
CA LEU A 61 0.28 -7.07 1.99
C LEU A 61 -0.58 -5.93 1.44
N TYR A 62 -0.59 -4.82 2.14
CA TYR A 62 -1.39 -3.65 1.77
C TYR A 62 -0.55 -2.40 1.86
N THR A 63 -0.71 -1.52 0.87
CA THR A 63 -0.12 -0.19 0.87
C THR A 63 -1.16 0.80 0.36
N GLU A 64 -1.15 2.01 0.94
CA GLU A 64 -2.08 3.06 0.57
C GLU A 64 -1.92 3.44 -0.91
N MET A 65 -2.89 3.06 -1.71
CA MET A 65 -2.83 3.23 -3.17
C MET A 65 -2.80 4.69 -3.61
N TYR A 66 -3.38 5.59 -2.83
CA TYR A 66 -3.41 6.98 -3.22
C TYR A 66 -2.01 7.60 -3.39
N LYS A 67 -1.01 7.03 -2.76
CA LYS A 67 0.37 7.49 -2.91
C LYS A 67 0.96 7.15 -4.27
N TYR A 68 0.33 6.26 -4.98
CA TYR A 68 0.83 5.70 -6.24
C TYR A 68 -0.13 5.95 -7.40
N ILE A 69 -0.93 7.00 -7.28
CA ILE A 69 -1.99 7.31 -8.24
C ILE A 69 -1.47 7.56 -9.66
N HIS A 70 -0.20 7.91 -9.78
CA HIS A 70 0.43 8.14 -11.07
C HIS A 70 0.88 6.86 -11.77
N HIS A 71 0.84 5.75 -11.08
CA HIS A 71 1.17 4.46 -11.66
C HIS A 71 -0.09 3.86 -12.26
N TYR A 72 -0.03 3.55 -13.56
CA TYR A 72 -1.17 2.97 -14.27
C TYR A 72 -1.33 1.48 -13.98
N ASP A 73 -0.46 0.95 -13.17
CA ASP A 73 -0.48 -0.45 -12.79
C ASP A 73 -1.28 -0.61 -11.50
N TYR A 74 -2.48 -1.13 -11.63
CA TYR A 74 -3.39 -1.31 -10.50
C TYR A 74 -3.17 -2.64 -9.76
N THR A 75 -1.98 -3.20 -9.86
CA THR A 75 -1.66 -4.41 -9.11
C THR A 75 -1.54 -4.09 -7.61
N PRO A 76 -1.82 -5.06 -6.74
CA PRO A 76 -1.59 -4.87 -5.31
C PRO A 76 -0.12 -4.53 -5.04
N MET A 77 0.09 -3.54 -4.18
CA MET A 77 1.43 -3.08 -3.80
C MET A 77 1.77 -3.64 -2.43
N ILE A 78 2.92 -4.26 -2.33
CA ILE A 78 3.36 -4.98 -1.14
C ILE A 78 4.55 -4.27 -0.53
N ARG A 79 4.51 -4.08 0.78
CA ARG A 79 5.60 -3.42 1.50
C ARG A 79 6.59 -4.46 2.01
N ILE A 80 7.86 -4.21 1.77
CA ILE A 80 8.95 -5.15 2.04
C ILE A 80 10.06 -4.44 2.81
N GLU A 81 10.60 -5.12 3.84
CA GLU A 81 11.82 -4.69 4.51
C GLU A 81 12.99 -5.40 3.84
N LEU A 82 13.85 -4.64 3.17
CA LEU A 82 15.02 -5.19 2.49
C LEU A 82 16.10 -5.58 3.50
N ASP A 83 16.73 -6.73 3.28
CA ASP A 83 17.81 -7.21 4.16
C ASP A 83 19.03 -6.32 4.13
N GLU A 84 19.34 -5.80 2.95
CA GLU A 84 20.58 -5.09 2.67
C GLU A 84 20.77 -3.86 3.57
N ASN A 85 19.71 -3.09 3.78
CA ASN A 85 19.78 -1.84 4.53
C ASN A 85 18.68 -1.70 5.58
N LYS A 86 17.92 -2.75 5.83
CA LYS A 86 16.78 -2.74 6.76
C LYS A 86 15.74 -1.68 6.39
N TYR A 87 15.68 -1.31 5.11
CA TYR A 87 14.72 -0.34 4.64
C TYR A 87 13.33 -0.96 4.55
N SER A 88 12.44 -0.51 5.40
CA SER A 88 11.07 -1.04 5.51
C SER A 88 10.06 -0.31 4.64
N GLY A 89 10.48 0.72 3.95
CA GLY A 89 9.62 1.49 3.06
C GLY A 89 9.64 1.04 1.61
N TYR A 90 10.34 -0.03 1.28
CA TYR A 90 10.36 -0.53 -0.09
C TYR A 90 9.01 -1.11 -0.46
N VAL A 91 8.47 -0.65 -1.58
CA VAL A 91 7.16 -1.10 -2.06
C VAL A 91 7.32 -1.67 -3.45
N ALA A 92 6.77 -2.84 -3.66
CA ALA A 92 6.83 -3.51 -4.96
C ALA A 92 5.45 -3.99 -5.39
N SER A 93 5.21 -3.96 -6.70
CA SER A 93 4.01 -4.56 -7.27
C SER A 93 4.08 -6.08 -7.11
N LEU A 94 2.91 -6.68 -6.87
CA LEU A 94 2.80 -8.14 -6.74
C LEU A 94 3.45 -8.90 -7.90
N ILE A 95 3.36 -8.37 -9.12
CA ILE A 95 3.91 -9.03 -10.30
C ILE A 95 5.44 -9.05 -10.32
N ASN A 96 6.09 -8.24 -9.51
CA ASN A 96 7.55 -8.13 -9.43
C ASN A 96 8.15 -8.85 -8.24
N ILE A 97 7.35 -9.66 -7.55
CA ILE A 97 7.77 -10.36 -6.34
C ILE A 97 7.82 -11.86 -6.60
N LYS A 98 8.89 -12.49 -6.14
CA LYS A 98 9.06 -13.91 -6.25
C LYS A 98 9.32 -14.49 -4.87
N LYS A 99 8.52 -15.45 -4.45
CA LYS A 99 8.70 -16.11 -3.16
C LYS A 99 9.95 -17.00 -3.23
N ILE A 100 10.76 -16.91 -2.21
CA ILE A 100 11.96 -17.74 -2.08
C ILE A 100 11.64 -19.02 -1.35
#